data_e4459974ae046d9e218d52ab04a46ee1
#
_entry.id   e4459974ae046d9e218d52ab04a46ee1
#
_cell.length_a   1.000
_cell.length_b   1.000
_cell.length_c   1.000
_cell.angle_alpha   90.00
_cell.angle_beta   90.00
_cell.angle_gamma   90.00
#
_symmetry.space_group_name_H-M   'P 1'
#
loop_
_entity.id
_entity.type
_entity.pdbx_description
1 polymer ?
#
loop_
_entity_poly.entity_id
_entity_poly.type
_entity_poly.pdbx_seq_one_letter_code
_entity_poly.pdbx_strand_id
1 'polypeptide(L)'
;MNEALKALTRGETDEERKKRIQKEEEAEQRAAEAARKSPYQRFLQANKNVYKEEDWLMRESPAAYRLLRFIAQNMDNYNALVCSYQVFQEALGYSRPTISKAIKLLRDHQYISTAKSGATNVYFINKNLYWNSYGTNYAYAEFGAKIIITASEQDKEEQEQVLSN
;
A
#
# COMPACT_ATOMS: atom_id res chain seq x y z
N MET A 1 34.48 9.96 15.25
CA MET A 1 33.22 9.18 15.32
C MET A 1 32.11 10.12 14.87
N ASN A 2 31.42 9.78 13.79
CA ASN A 2 30.53 10.67 13.04
C ASN A 2 29.27 11.02 13.87
N GLU A 3 28.87 12.29 13.93
CA GLU A 3 27.68 12.75 14.69
C GLU A 3 26.41 12.02 14.29
N ALA A 4 26.30 11.59 13.01
CA ALA A 4 25.21 10.77 12.51
C ALA A 4 25.13 9.38 13.19
N LEU A 5 26.25 8.78 13.55
CA LEU A 5 26.28 7.50 14.27
C LEU A 5 25.85 7.66 15.74
N LYS A 6 26.13 8.83 16.35
CA LYS A 6 25.68 9.16 17.72
C LYS A 6 24.16 9.38 17.77
N ALA A 7 23.57 9.92 16.71
CA ALA A 7 22.12 10.11 16.61
C ALA A 7 21.35 8.77 16.48
N LEU A 8 21.96 7.78 15.83
CA LEU A 8 21.37 6.44 15.66
C LEU A 8 21.42 5.57 16.95
N THR A 9 22.32 5.90 17.88
CA THR A 9 22.49 5.13 19.13
C THR A 9 21.83 5.80 20.34
N ARG A 10 21.34 7.02 20.18
CA ARG A 10 20.64 7.75 21.25
C ARG A 10 19.17 7.35 21.21
N GLY A 11 18.74 6.56 22.18
CA GLY A 11 17.31 6.28 22.38
C GLY A 11 16.52 7.59 22.49
N GLU A 12 15.34 7.63 21.89
CA GLU A 12 14.42 8.76 21.95
C GLU A 12 14.19 9.16 23.42
N THR A 13 14.41 10.42 23.75
CA THR A 13 14.13 10.91 25.10
C THR A 13 12.62 11.00 25.35
N ASP A 14 12.19 10.95 26.61
CA ASP A 14 10.79 11.08 26.98
C ASP A 14 10.16 12.40 26.47
N GLU A 15 10.95 13.47 26.39
CA GLU A 15 10.50 14.75 25.83
C GLU A 15 10.32 14.69 24.32
N GLU A 16 11.23 14.05 23.59
CA GLU A 16 11.12 13.85 22.14
C GLU A 16 9.93 12.98 21.80
N ARG A 17 9.71 11.92 22.58
CA ARG A 17 8.55 11.05 22.46
C ARG A 17 7.24 11.79 22.70
N LYS A 18 7.15 12.62 23.74
CA LYS A 18 5.97 13.45 24.02
C LYS A 18 5.70 14.43 22.88
N LYS A 19 6.71 15.11 22.37
CA LYS A 19 6.59 16.05 21.23
C LYS A 19 6.12 15.34 19.97
N ARG A 20 6.59 14.13 19.72
CA ARG A 20 6.16 13.32 18.57
C ARG A 20 4.69 12.94 18.69
N ILE A 21 4.27 12.40 19.85
CA ILE A 21 2.87 12.03 20.11
C ILE A 21 1.95 13.25 19.96
N GLN A 22 2.31 14.38 20.55
CA GLN A 22 1.53 15.61 20.44
C GLN A 22 1.41 16.06 18.98
N LYS A 23 2.48 15.99 18.20
CA LYS A 23 2.47 16.35 16.78
C LYS A 23 1.62 15.39 15.95
N GLU A 24 1.63 14.10 16.28
CA GLU A 24 0.78 13.09 15.67
C GLU A 24 -0.70 13.36 15.97
N GLU A 25 -1.06 13.64 17.22
CA GLU A 25 -2.42 13.99 17.64
C GLU A 25 -2.93 15.28 16.98
N GLU A 26 -2.10 16.32 16.91
CA GLU A 26 -2.45 17.57 16.21
C GLU A 26 -2.64 17.35 14.70
N ALA A 27 -1.82 16.50 14.08
CA ALA A 27 -1.95 16.16 12.67
C ALA A 27 -3.24 15.37 12.41
N GLU A 28 -3.56 14.43 13.29
CA GLU A 28 -4.81 13.65 13.21
C GLU A 28 -6.05 14.53 13.40
N GLN A 29 -6.02 15.45 14.37
CA GLN A 29 -7.11 16.42 14.58
C GLN A 29 -7.30 17.33 13.36
N ARG A 30 -6.23 17.85 12.77
CA ARG A 30 -6.29 18.67 11.54
C ARG A 30 -6.81 17.87 10.36
N ALA A 31 -6.40 16.60 10.24
CA ALA A 31 -6.90 15.71 9.20
C ALA A 31 -8.40 15.42 9.38
N ALA A 32 -8.84 15.15 10.60
CA ALA A 32 -10.24 14.94 10.94
C ALA A 32 -11.10 16.20 10.69
N GLU A 33 -10.58 17.39 11.00
CA GLU A 33 -11.25 18.65 10.71
C GLU A 33 -11.33 18.95 9.20
N ALA A 34 -10.27 18.66 8.46
CA ALA A 34 -10.27 18.77 7.00
C ALA A 34 -11.25 17.77 6.36
N ALA A 35 -11.37 16.57 6.95
CA ALA A 35 -12.35 15.57 6.53
C ALA A 35 -13.79 16.04 6.67
N ARG A 36 -14.09 16.74 7.75
CA ARG A 36 -15.44 17.30 7.99
C ARG A 36 -15.79 18.39 6.99
N LYS A 37 -14.81 19.05 6.38
CA LYS A 37 -14.99 20.09 5.36
C LYS A 37 -15.14 19.55 3.94
N SER A 38 -14.81 18.27 3.72
CA SER A 38 -14.98 17.64 2.41
C SER A 38 -16.43 17.24 2.18
N PRO A 39 -17.03 17.57 1.03
CA PRO A 39 -18.37 17.09 0.67
C PRO A 39 -18.39 15.58 0.42
N TYR A 40 -17.23 14.94 0.29
CA TYR A 40 -17.11 13.52 0.06
C TYR A 40 -16.60 12.82 1.33
N GLN A 41 -17.35 11.83 1.80
CA GLN A 41 -16.95 10.99 2.94
C GLN A 41 -15.89 9.95 2.55
N ARG A 42 -15.88 9.57 1.27
CA ARG A 42 -14.91 8.66 0.66
C ARG A 42 -14.40 9.26 -0.63
N PHE A 43 -13.10 9.43 -0.74
CA PHE A 43 -12.49 9.97 -1.94
C PHE A 43 -11.15 9.28 -2.20
N LEU A 44 -10.79 9.23 -3.47
CA LEU A 44 -9.50 8.74 -3.95
C LEU A 44 -8.80 9.91 -4.65
N GLN A 45 -7.61 10.25 -4.20
CA GLN A 45 -6.76 11.21 -4.89
C GLN A 45 -5.98 10.48 -5.98
N ALA A 46 -5.98 11.02 -7.18
CA ALA A 46 -5.23 10.51 -8.32
C ALA A 46 -4.25 11.59 -8.81
N ASN A 47 -3.01 11.20 -9.06
CA ASN A 47 -2.07 12.08 -9.75
C ASN A 47 -2.54 12.27 -11.19
N LYS A 48 -2.41 13.48 -11.75
CA LYS A 48 -2.81 13.75 -13.14
C LYS A 48 -2.10 12.84 -14.16
N ASN A 49 -0.89 12.42 -13.87
CA ASN A 49 -0.14 11.49 -14.75
C ASN A 49 -0.72 10.07 -14.78
N VAL A 50 -1.55 9.70 -13.79
CA VAL A 50 -2.14 8.36 -13.72
C VAL A 50 -3.02 8.04 -14.93
N TYR A 51 -3.63 9.04 -15.55
CA TYR A 51 -4.50 8.83 -16.72
C TYR A 51 -3.76 8.21 -17.91
N LYS A 52 -2.49 8.56 -18.13
CA LYS A 52 -1.67 7.96 -19.18
C LYS A 52 -1.35 6.50 -18.87
N GLU A 53 -1.06 6.22 -17.61
CA GLU A 53 -0.79 4.88 -17.11
C GLU A 53 -2.04 4.01 -17.17
N GLU A 54 -3.20 4.56 -16.79
CA GLU A 54 -4.49 3.86 -16.91
C GLU A 54 -4.84 3.56 -18.37
N ASP A 55 -4.64 4.50 -19.29
CA ASP A 55 -4.87 4.32 -20.72
C ASP A 55 -4.00 3.20 -21.30
N TRP A 56 -2.74 3.17 -20.93
CA TRP A 56 -1.82 2.11 -21.34
C TRP A 56 -2.28 0.77 -20.77
N LEU A 57 -2.57 0.73 -19.48
CA LEU A 57 -2.98 -0.49 -18.77
C LEU A 57 -4.30 -1.06 -19.31
N MET A 58 -5.26 -0.20 -19.63
CA MET A 58 -6.54 -0.62 -20.25
C MET A 58 -6.34 -1.28 -21.61
N ARG A 59 -5.36 -0.83 -22.40
CA ARG A 59 -5.04 -1.41 -23.72
C ARG A 59 -4.26 -2.71 -23.58
N GLU A 60 -3.28 -2.73 -22.69
CA GLU A 60 -2.39 -3.88 -22.50
C GLU A 60 -3.09 -5.04 -21.78
N SER A 61 -3.79 -4.75 -20.69
CA SER A 61 -4.47 -5.75 -19.89
C SER A 61 -5.69 -5.16 -19.16
N PRO A 62 -6.89 -5.27 -19.75
CA PRO A 62 -8.12 -4.85 -19.07
C PRO A 62 -8.32 -5.51 -17.70
N ALA A 63 -7.85 -6.75 -17.53
CA ALA A 63 -7.92 -7.46 -16.27
C ALA A 63 -7.02 -6.81 -15.20
N ALA A 64 -5.80 -6.40 -15.57
CA ALA A 64 -4.90 -5.71 -14.66
C ALA A 64 -5.43 -4.31 -14.30
N TYR A 65 -5.99 -3.58 -15.25
CA TYR A 65 -6.64 -2.30 -14.98
C TYR A 65 -7.80 -2.45 -13.99
N ARG A 66 -8.70 -3.41 -14.20
CA ARG A 66 -9.82 -3.67 -13.29
C ARG A 66 -9.34 -4.09 -11.90
N LEU A 67 -8.27 -4.89 -11.83
CA LEU A 67 -7.67 -5.29 -10.57
C LEU A 67 -7.07 -4.10 -9.81
N LEU A 68 -6.32 -3.24 -10.50
CA LEU A 68 -5.77 -2.00 -9.92
C LEU A 68 -6.88 -1.11 -9.36
N ARG A 69 -7.96 -0.92 -10.13
CA ARG A 69 -9.12 -0.13 -9.69
C ARG A 69 -9.81 -0.74 -8.48
N PHE A 70 -9.95 -2.06 -8.44
CA PHE A 70 -10.52 -2.76 -7.29
C PHE A 70 -9.68 -2.55 -6.02
N ILE A 71 -8.36 -2.68 -6.13
CA ILE A 71 -7.45 -2.44 -5.00
C ILE A 71 -7.56 -0.97 -4.54
N ALA A 72 -7.52 -0.02 -5.48
CA ALA A 72 -7.61 1.41 -5.16
C ALA A 72 -8.91 1.79 -4.44
N GLN A 73 -10.04 1.17 -4.82
CA GLN A 73 -11.34 1.43 -4.20
C GLN A 73 -11.49 0.83 -2.79
N ASN A 74 -10.72 -0.22 -2.48
CA ASN A 74 -10.86 -0.98 -1.24
C ASN A 74 -9.64 -0.88 -0.30
N MET A 75 -8.59 -0.16 -0.70
CA MET A 75 -7.41 0.05 0.12
C MET A 75 -7.70 0.94 1.33
N ASP A 76 -6.92 0.75 2.38
CA ASP A 76 -6.96 1.56 3.60
C ASP A 76 -6.21 2.92 3.45
N ASN A 77 -6.10 3.65 4.54
CA ASN A 77 -5.40 4.94 4.59
C ASN A 77 -3.86 4.84 4.40
N TYR A 78 -3.33 3.64 4.34
CA TYR A 78 -1.92 3.35 4.06
C TYR A 78 -1.70 2.80 2.65
N ASN A 79 -2.70 2.93 1.78
CA ASN A 79 -2.72 2.38 0.43
C ASN A 79 -2.58 0.84 0.38
N ALA A 80 -2.96 0.16 1.45
CA ALA A 80 -2.85 -1.28 1.59
C ALA A 80 -4.22 -1.97 1.50
N LEU A 81 -4.27 -3.12 0.84
CA LEU A 81 -5.42 -4.02 0.81
C LEU A 81 -4.95 -5.44 1.16
N VAL A 82 -5.53 -6.01 2.20
CA VAL A 82 -5.36 -7.42 2.54
C VAL A 82 -6.45 -8.22 1.84
N CYS A 83 -6.07 -9.10 0.92
CA CYS A 83 -7.05 -9.78 0.07
C CYS A 83 -6.51 -11.12 -0.45
N SER A 84 -7.36 -12.13 -0.50
CA SER A 84 -7.02 -13.40 -1.13
C SER A 84 -7.32 -13.39 -2.64
N TYR A 85 -6.70 -14.32 -3.38
CA TYR A 85 -7.03 -14.52 -4.80
C TYR A 85 -8.51 -14.85 -5.02
N GLN A 86 -9.12 -15.58 -4.09
CA GLN A 86 -10.53 -15.95 -4.19
C GLN A 86 -11.43 -14.71 -4.20
N VAL A 87 -11.16 -13.72 -3.36
CA VAL A 87 -11.92 -12.46 -3.35
C VAL A 87 -11.84 -11.76 -4.70
N PHE A 88 -10.66 -11.71 -5.33
CA PHE A 88 -10.53 -11.14 -6.67
C PHE A 88 -11.29 -11.94 -7.73
N GLN A 89 -11.28 -13.28 -7.63
CA GLN A 89 -12.03 -14.14 -8.55
C GLN A 89 -13.52 -13.87 -8.45
N GLU A 90 -14.06 -13.80 -7.24
CA GLU A 90 -15.49 -13.56 -7.00
C GLU A 90 -15.89 -12.14 -7.39
N ALA A 91 -15.09 -11.13 -7.03
CA ALA A 91 -15.41 -9.73 -7.30
C ALA A 91 -15.27 -9.33 -8.77
N LEU A 92 -14.28 -9.88 -9.48
CA LEU A 92 -13.94 -9.46 -10.83
C LEU A 92 -14.38 -10.47 -11.91
N GLY A 93 -14.72 -11.69 -11.51
CA GLY A 93 -15.14 -12.75 -12.43
C GLY A 93 -14.01 -13.34 -13.28
N TYR A 94 -12.75 -13.18 -12.85
CA TYR A 94 -11.59 -13.71 -13.57
C TYR A 94 -11.09 -15.02 -12.96
N SER A 95 -10.51 -15.86 -13.81
CA SER A 95 -9.84 -17.08 -13.37
C SER A 95 -8.56 -16.75 -12.56
N ARG A 96 -8.13 -17.69 -11.70
CA ARG A 96 -6.90 -17.55 -10.93
C ARG A 96 -5.66 -17.26 -11.78
N PRO A 97 -5.42 -17.95 -12.92
CA PRO A 97 -4.32 -17.64 -13.82
C PRO A 97 -4.37 -16.21 -14.38
N THR A 98 -5.56 -15.71 -14.71
CA THR A 98 -5.75 -14.34 -15.21
C THR A 98 -5.37 -13.32 -14.14
N ILE A 99 -5.82 -13.53 -12.89
CA ILE A 99 -5.48 -12.68 -11.75
C ILE A 99 -3.98 -12.71 -11.47
N SER A 100 -3.36 -13.88 -11.50
CA SER A 100 -1.91 -14.03 -11.29
C SER A 100 -1.11 -13.25 -12.34
N LYS A 101 -1.49 -13.35 -13.63
CA LYS A 101 -0.85 -12.56 -14.70
C LYS A 101 -1.06 -11.07 -14.51
N ALA A 102 -2.26 -10.65 -14.12
CA ALA A 102 -2.57 -9.25 -13.84
C ALA A 102 -1.72 -8.70 -12.68
N ILE A 103 -1.62 -9.43 -11.58
CA ILE A 103 -0.78 -9.05 -10.43
C ILE A 103 0.69 -8.94 -10.85
N LYS A 104 1.19 -9.91 -11.61
CA LYS A 104 2.56 -9.89 -12.12
C LYS A 104 2.81 -8.64 -12.95
N LEU A 105 1.96 -8.32 -13.90
CA LEU A 105 2.07 -7.13 -14.75
C LEU A 105 2.07 -5.85 -13.91
N LEU A 106 1.14 -5.73 -12.94
CA LEU A 106 1.06 -4.57 -12.07
C LEU A 106 2.33 -4.40 -11.20
N ARG A 107 2.94 -5.48 -10.76
CA ARG A 107 4.21 -5.47 -10.01
C ARG A 107 5.38 -5.10 -10.89
N ASP A 108 5.50 -5.73 -12.04
CA ASP A 108 6.62 -5.53 -12.98
C ASP A 108 6.69 -4.05 -13.44
N HIS A 109 5.54 -3.39 -13.55
CA HIS A 109 5.43 -1.96 -13.87
C HIS A 109 5.31 -1.03 -12.65
N GLN A 110 5.54 -1.54 -11.46
CA GLN A 110 5.55 -0.76 -10.21
C GLN A 110 4.23 -0.03 -9.88
N TYR A 111 3.10 -0.50 -10.40
CA TYR A 111 1.78 -0.01 -10.00
C TYR A 111 1.41 -0.44 -8.58
N ILE A 112 1.84 -1.64 -8.21
CA ILE A 112 1.65 -2.21 -6.87
C ILE A 112 2.94 -2.87 -6.38
N SER A 113 3.05 -2.99 -5.07
CA SER A 113 3.94 -3.95 -4.42
C SER A 113 3.11 -4.95 -3.61
N THR A 114 3.69 -6.10 -3.33
CA THR A 114 3.00 -7.17 -2.59
C THR A 114 3.86 -7.66 -1.44
N ALA A 115 3.19 -8.01 -0.34
CA ALA A 115 3.80 -8.72 0.79
C ALA A 115 2.86 -9.84 1.24
N LYS A 116 3.37 -10.79 2.01
CA LYS A 116 2.53 -11.79 2.68
C LYS A 116 2.37 -11.46 4.15
N SER A 117 1.19 -11.72 4.67
CA SER A 117 0.87 -11.72 6.09
C SER A 117 0.22 -13.06 6.41
N GLY A 118 1.01 -14.01 6.90
CA GLY A 118 0.59 -15.40 7.05
C GLY A 118 0.17 -16.01 5.69
N ALA A 119 -1.02 -16.59 5.62
CA ALA A 119 -1.57 -17.18 4.39
C ALA A 119 -2.20 -16.16 3.43
N THR A 120 -2.19 -14.86 3.75
CA THR A 120 -2.91 -13.83 2.99
C THR A 120 -1.93 -12.86 2.35
N ASN A 121 -2.27 -12.40 1.15
CA ASN A 121 -1.47 -11.39 0.44
C ASN A 121 -1.92 -9.99 0.86
N VAL A 122 -0.95 -9.08 0.94
CA VAL A 122 -1.15 -7.66 1.11
C VAL A 122 -0.67 -6.95 -0.15
N TYR A 123 -1.51 -6.09 -0.69
CA TYR A 123 -1.24 -5.32 -1.91
C TYR A 123 -1.15 -3.85 -1.54
N PHE A 124 -0.06 -3.20 -1.91
CA PHE A 124 0.15 -1.77 -1.71
C PHE A 124 0.11 -1.07 -3.06
N ILE A 125 -0.72 -0.07 -3.21
CA ILE A 125 -0.70 0.78 -4.40
C ILE A 125 0.41 1.81 -4.29
N ASN A 126 1.09 2.04 -5.40
CA ASN A 126 2.07 3.09 -5.51
C ASN A 126 1.42 4.46 -5.22
N LYS A 127 1.87 5.11 -4.16
CA LYS A 127 1.35 6.41 -3.70
C LYS A 127 1.45 7.54 -4.73
N ASN A 128 2.35 7.40 -5.70
CA ASN A 128 2.48 8.36 -6.80
C ASN A 128 1.37 8.24 -7.86
N LEU A 129 0.60 7.15 -7.84
CA LEU A 129 -0.55 6.94 -8.70
C LEU A 129 -1.84 7.35 -7.99
N TYR A 130 -2.11 6.70 -6.86
CA TYR A 130 -3.31 6.92 -6.06
C TYR A 130 -2.96 7.09 -4.60
N TRP A 131 -3.78 7.91 -3.92
CA TRP A 131 -3.66 8.16 -2.51
C TRP A 131 -5.04 8.21 -1.84
N ASN A 132 -5.23 7.46 -0.76
CA ASN A 132 -6.53 7.32 -0.07
C ASN A 132 -6.58 8.03 1.28
N SER A 133 -5.76 9.05 1.50
CA SER A 133 -5.75 9.79 2.76
C SER A 133 -5.51 11.27 2.52
N TYR A 134 -5.54 12.06 3.59
CA TYR A 134 -5.20 13.49 3.52
C TYR A 134 -3.71 13.67 3.25
N GLY A 135 -3.35 14.77 2.59
CA GLY A 135 -1.96 15.06 2.21
C GLY A 135 -0.97 15.07 3.38
N THR A 136 -1.46 15.29 4.61
CA THR A 136 -0.66 15.23 5.83
C THR A 136 -0.10 13.83 6.12
N ASN A 137 -0.77 12.77 5.67
CA ASN A 137 -0.36 11.39 5.91
C ASN A 137 0.55 10.84 4.80
N TYR A 138 0.75 11.58 3.71
CA TYR A 138 1.55 11.15 2.57
C TYR A 138 3.00 10.83 2.94
N ALA A 139 3.60 11.62 3.84
CA ALA A 139 4.97 11.38 4.32
C ALA A 139 5.09 10.10 5.17
N TYR A 140 4.02 9.74 5.87
CA TYR A 140 3.98 8.54 6.73
C TYR A 140 3.72 7.26 5.94
N ALA A 141 3.22 7.33 4.71
CA ALA A 141 3.00 6.16 3.84
C ALA A 141 4.32 5.48 3.43
N GLU A 142 5.45 6.15 3.50
CA GLU A 142 6.77 5.52 3.32
C GLU A 142 7.14 4.62 4.50
N PHE A 143 6.56 4.86 5.66
CA PHE A 143 6.76 4.09 6.90
C PHE A 143 5.53 3.22 7.25
N GLY A 144 4.42 3.40 6.52
CA GLY A 144 3.17 2.69 6.73
C GLY A 144 3.30 1.22 6.39
N ALA A 145 2.97 0.40 7.36
CA ALA A 145 3.01 -1.05 7.38
C ALA A 145 4.43 -1.61 7.19
N LYS A 146 5.30 -1.43 8.18
CA LYS A 146 6.24 -2.50 8.51
C LYS A 146 5.40 -3.72 8.88
N ILE A 147 5.01 -4.49 7.86
CA ILE A 147 4.54 -5.84 8.09
C ILE A 147 5.78 -6.56 8.61
N ILE A 148 5.78 -6.82 9.91
CA ILE A 148 6.80 -7.68 10.52
C ILE A 148 6.44 -9.08 10.04
N ILE A 149 7.00 -9.47 8.91
CA ILE A 149 6.97 -10.85 8.44
C ILE A 149 7.95 -11.59 9.34
N THR A 150 7.48 -12.59 10.04
CA THR A 150 8.36 -13.44 10.85
C THR A 150 9.32 -14.21 9.93
N ALA A 151 10.54 -14.51 10.40
CA ALA A 151 11.53 -15.28 9.61
C ALA A 151 10.95 -16.61 9.10
N SER A 152 10.06 -17.26 9.86
CA SER A 152 9.37 -18.50 9.48
C SER A 152 8.36 -18.35 8.31
N GLU A 153 7.93 -17.14 8.00
CA GLU A 153 7.05 -16.85 6.86
C GLU A 153 7.86 -16.59 5.59
N GLN A 154 9.09 -16.09 5.73
CA GLN A 154 10.02 -15.91 4.62
C GLN A 154 10.54 -17.27 4.11
N ASP A 155 10.86 -18.19 4.99
CA ASP A 155 11.35 -19.53 4.63
C ASP A 155 10.34 -20.37 3.83
N LYS A 156 9.04 -20.15 4.01
CA LYS A 156 7.98 -20.82 3.24
C LYS A 156 7.88 -20.33 1.80
N GLU A 157 8.19 -19.08 1.52
CA GLU A 157 8.19 -18.54 0.15
C GLU A 157 9.32 -19.13 -0.69
N GLU A 158 10.50 -19.32 -0.10
CA GLU A 158 11.64 -19.95 -0.80
C GLU A 158 11.36 -21.43 -1.10
N GLN A 159 10.71 -22.14 -0.18
CA GLN A 159 10.37 -23.56 -0.37
C GLN A 159 9.26 -23.77 -1.42
N GLU A 160 8.26 -22.90 -1.49
CA GLU A 160 7.21 -22.98 -2.52
C GLU A 160 7.74 -22.61 -3.92
N GLN A 161 8.72 -21.71 -4.02
CA GLN A 161 9.36 -21.39 -5.31
C GLN A 161 10.27 -22.52 -5.82
N VAL A 162 10.90 -23.26 -4.92
CA VAL A 162 11.75 -24.42 -5.28
C VAL A 162 10.92 -25.63 -5.72
N LEU A 163 9.70 -25.79 -5.19
CA LEU A 163 8.79 -26.88 -5.55
C LEU A 163 7.95 -26.64 -6.81
N SER A 164 7.96 -25.40 -7.35
CA SER A 164 7.21 -25.01 -8.56
C SER A 164 8.09 -24.88 -9.82
N ASN A 165 9.38 -25.23 -9.73
CA ASN A 165 10.30 -25.44 -10.84
C ASN A 165 10.54 -26.93 -11.06
#